data_09cf2ba01450cedb5e955d3e1200d20c
#
_entry.id   09cf2ba01450cedb5e955d3e1200d20c
#
_cell.length_a   1.000
_cell.length_b   1.000
_cell.length_c   1.000
_cell.angle_alpha   90.00
_cell.angle_beta   90.00
_cell.angle_gamma   90.00
#
_symmetry.space_group_name_H-M   'P 1'
#
loop_
_entity.id
_entity.type
_entity.pdbx_description
1 polymer ?
#
loop_
_entity_poly.entity_id
_entity_poly.type
_entity_poly.pdbx_seq_one_letter_code
_entity_poly.pdbx_strand_id
1 'polypeptide(L)'
;MIIAKNERGLKDQIRLILDKWSDFSEADNIRRFNEYIGLRLRLRRVALGLTQTKIAKLLNVTFQQVQKFEKGVNAISLSKLVMFCEGTNTDMDYFFRILHKLEKKIYINGGR
;
A
#
# COMPACT_ATOMS: atom_id res chain seq x y z
N MET A 1 6.94 -5.42 13.29
CA MET A 1 6.38 -6.30 12.25
C MET A 1 7.45 -6.71 11.26
N ILE A 2 7.52 -8.00 10.97
CA ILE A 2 8.44 -8.50 9.95
C ILE A 2 7.78 -8.35 8.59
N ILE A 3 8.44 -7.64 7.68
CA ILE A 3 7.93 -7.47 6.34
C ILE A 3 8.39 -8.64 5.48
N ALA A 4 7.44 -9.34 4.88
CA ALA A 4 7.75 -10.45 4.00
C ALA A 4 8.55 -9.96 2.78
N LYS A 5 9.48 -10.79 2.32
CA LYS A 5 10.36 -10.45 1.21
C LYS A 5 9.80 -10.85 -0.15
N ASN A 6 8.89 -11.82 -0.19
CA ASN A 6 8.35 -12.32 -1.44
C ASN A 6 6.91 -11.84 -1.64
N GLU A 7 6.44 -11.99 -2.86
CA GLU A 7 5.10 -11.54 -3.26
C GLU A 7 3.99 -12.20 -2.46
N ARG A 8 4.09 -13.51 -2.23
CA ARG A 8 3.07 -14.26 -1.51
C ARG A 8 2.93 -13.77 -0.07
N GLY A 9 4.06 -13.58 0.62
CA GLY A 9 4.04 -13.08 1.98
C GLY A 9 3.49 -11.67 2.08
N LEU A 10 3.77 -10.82 1.10
CA LEU A 10 3.23 -9.46 1.05
C LEU A 10 1.72 -9.47 0.86
N LYS A 11 1.21 -10.36 0.01
CA LYS A 11 -0.24 -10.52 -0.18
C LYS A 11 -0.92 -10.99 1.10
N ASP A 12 -0.29 -11.89 1.83
CA ASP A 12 -0.82 -12.35 3.11
C ASP A 12 -0.88 -11.22 4.14
N GLN A 13 0.13 -10.36 4.19
CA GLN A 13 0.13 -9.21 5.08
C GLN A 13 -0.98 -8.22 4.72
N ILE A 14 -1.21 -7.97 3.44
CA ILE A 14 -2.30 -7.11 2.98
C ILE A 14 -3.64 -7.69 3.43
N ARG A 15 -3.84 -8.98 3.27
CA ARG A 15 -5.08 -9.65 3.67
C ARG A 15 -5.34 -9.49 5.17
N LEU A 16 -4.30 -9.62 6.00
CA LEU A 16 -4.43 -9.44 7.45
C LEU A 16 -4.88 -8.03 7.82
N ILE A 17 -4.35 -7.03 7.14
CA ILE A 17 -4.75 -5.64 7.35
C ILE A 17 -6.23 -5.47 7.03
N LEU A 18 -6.68 -6.00 5.90
CA LEU A 18 -8.06 -5.88 5.45
C LEU A 18 -9.05 -6.60 6.36
N ASP A 19 -8.67 -7.77 6.88
CA ASP A 19 -9.54 -8.56 7.74
C ASP A 19 -9.88 -7.82 9.04
N LYS A 20 -9.02 -6.93 9.47
CA LYS A 20 -9.19 -6.18 10.71
C LYS A 20 -9.76 -4.77 10.49
N TRP A 21 -10.02 -4.39 9.26
CA TRP A 21 -10.35 -3.00 8.92
C TRP A 21 -11.53 -2.44 9.70
N SER A 22 -12.62 -3.18 9.79
CA SER A 22 -13.85 -2.69 10.41
C SER A 22 -13.79 -2.58 11.93
N ASP A 23 -12.73 -3.12 12.56
CA ASP A 23 -12.60 -3.16 14.03
C ASP A 23 -11.80 -2.00 14.59
N PHE A 24 -11.39 -1.05 13.73
CA PHE A 24 -10.48 -0.01 14.14
C PHE A 24 -11.17 1.34 14.28
N SER A 25 -10.63 2.18 15.18
CA SER A 25 -10.98 3.58 15.23
C SER A 25 -10.58 4.28 13.93
N GLU A 26 -11.05 5.52 13.74
CA GLU A 26 -10.67 6.31 12.56
C GLU A 26 -9.15 6.43 12.43
N ALA A 27 -8.46 6.74 13.53
CA ALA A 27 -6.99 6.85 13.51
C ALA A 27 -6.33 5.54 13.13
N ASP A 28 -6.84 4.41 13.65
CA ASP A 28 -6.32 3.09 13.29
C ASP A 28 -6.58 2.78 11.84
N ASN A 29 -7.72 3.16 11.30
CA ASN A 29 -8.05 2.94 9.89
C ASN A 29 -7.12 3.72 8.97
N ILE A 30 -6.78 4.96 9.33
CA ILE A 30 -5.81 5.76 8.55
C ILE A 30 -4.46 5.07 8.55
N ARG A 31 -4.00 4.63 9.72
CA ARG A 31 -2.72 3.92 9.84
C ARG A 31 -2.73 2.63 9.02
N ARG A 32 -3.80 1.85 9.11
CA ARG A 32 -3.93 0.60 8.35
C ARG A 32 -3.98 0.85 6.86
N PHE A 33 -4.64 1.93 6.44
CA PHE A 33 -4.67 2.30 5.04
C PHE A 33 -3.26 2.63 4.52
N ASN A 34 -2.49 3.39 5.30
CA ASN A 34 -1.11 3.71 4.92
C ASN A 34 -0.25 2.44 4.84
N GLU A 35 -0.42 1.51 5.77
CA GLU A 35 0.26 0.21 5.73
C GLU A 35 -0.14 -0.57 4.47
N TYR A 36 -1.43 -0.57 4.14
CA TYR A 36 -1.94 -1.24 2.94
C TYR A 36 -1.31 -0.66 1.67
N ILE A 37 -1.34 0.65 1.51
CA ILE A 37 -0.75 1.30 0.32
C ILE A 37 0.75 1.03 0.26
N GLY A 38 1.43 1.09 1.41
CA GLY A 38 2.87 0.82 1.49
C GLY A 38 3.22 -0.60 1.05
N LEU A 39 2.44 -1.58 1.48
CA LEU A 39 2.64 -2.97 1.07
C LEU A 39 2.37 -3.17 -0.42
N ARG A 40 1.34 -2.52 -0.96
CA ARG A 40 1.07 -2.57 -2.41
C ARG A 40 2.22 -1.96 -3.19
N LEU A 41 2.76 -0.84 -2.71
CA LEU A 41 3.92 -0.20 -3.33
C LEU A 41 5.11 -1.16 -3.34
N ARG A 42 5.42 -1.77 -2.20
CA ARG A 42 6.52 -2.72 -2.08
C ARG A 42 6.30 -3.94 -2.97
N LEU A 43 5.09 -4.50 -2.96
CA LEU A 43 4.75 -5.67 -3.76
C LEU A 43 5.01 -5.41 -5.25
N ARG A 44 4.55 -4.27 -5.73
CA ARG A 44 4.74 -3.91 -7.15
C ARG A 44 6.21 -3.69 -7.47
N ARG A 45 6.92 -2.97 -6.59
CA ARG A 45 8.35 -2.72 -6.77
C ARG A 45 9.13 -4.04 -6.88
N VAL A 46 8.88 -4.96 -5.95
CA VAL A 46 9.56 -6.26 -5.92
C VAL A 46 9.21 -7.07 -7.18
N ALA A 47 7.95 -7.09 -7.58
CA ALA A 47 7.50 -7.81 -8.77
C ALA A 47 8.18 -7.30 -10.04
N LEU A 48 8.50 -6.00 -10.09
CA LEU A 48 9.19 -5.39 -11.22
C LEU A 48 10.72 -5.50 -11.11
N GLY A 49 11.24 -6.04 -10.03
CA GLY A 49 12.68 -6.18 -9.82
C GLY A 49 13.39 -4.87 -9.54
N LEU A 50 12.67 -3.86 -9.05
CA LEU A 50 13.23 -2.53 -8.79
C LEU A 50 13.70 -2.40 -7.35
N THR A 51 14.77 -1.62 -7.15
CA THR A 51 15.29 -1.34 -5.82
C THR A 51 14.57 -0.13 -5.22
N GLN A 52 14.65 0.00 -3.90
CA GLN A 52 14.13 1.19 -3.22
C GLN A 52 14.87 2.45 -3.67
N THR A 53 16.16 2.34 -3.96
CA THR A 53 16.95 3.46 -4.47
C THR A 53 16.42 3.96 -5.82
N LYS A 54 16.05 3.05 -6.72
CA LYS A 54 15.47 3.44 -8.01
C LYS A 54 14.12 4.12 -7.82
N ILE A 55 13.30 3.64 -6.91
CA ILE A 55 12.02 4.28 -6.61
C ILE A 55 12.24 5.66 -6.00
N ALA A 56 13.22 5.80 -5.12
CA ALA A 56 13.56 7.11 -4.53
C ALA A 56 13.90 8.13 -5.62
N LYS A 57 14.70 7.74 -6.60
CA LYS A 57 15.02 8.61 -7.74
C LYS A 57 13.80 8.95 -8.57
N LEU A 58 12.98 7.95 -8.84
CA LEU A 58 11.76 8.14 -9.63
C LEU A 58 10.82 9.14 -8.97
N LEU A 59 10.67 9.04 -7.65
CA LEU A 59 9.75 9.89 -6.90
C LEU A 59 10.39 11.21 -6.42
N ASN A 60 11.68 11.37 -6.66
CA ASN A 60 12.44 12.53 -6.19
C ASN A 60 12.33 12.68 -4.66
N VAL A 61 12.55 11.59 -3.96
CA VAL A 61 12.56 11.54 -2.50
C VAL A 61 13.81 10.79 -2.04
N THR A 62 14.04 10.76 -0.73
CA THR A 62 15.17 10.02 -0.18
C THR A 62 14.86 8.53 -0.11
N PHE A 63 15.90 7.72 -0.04
CA PHE A 63 15.79 6.29 0.19
C PHE A 63 15.01 5.99 1.47
N GLN A 64 15.30 6.73 2.54
CA GLN A 64 14.62 6.59 3.82
C GLN A 64 13.13 6.88 3.69
N GLN A 65 12.76 7.84 2.86
CA GLN A 65 11.36 8.17 2.63
C GLN A 65 10.63 7.02 1.94
N VAL A 66 11.25 6.36 0.98
CA VAL A 66 10.67 5.17 0.33
C VAL A 66 10.45 4.07 1.36
N GLN A 67 11.42 3.85 2.25
CA GLN A 67 11.27 2.86 3.31
C GLN A 67 10.06 3.17 4.20
N LYS A 68 9.89 4.43 4.56
CA LYS A 68 8.76 4.87 5.39
C LYS A 68 7.42 4.72 4.68
N PHE A 69 7.37 5.01 3.37
CA PHE A 69 6.17 4.76 2.57
C PHE A 69 5.81 3.28 2.58
N GLU A 70 6.79 2.42 2.34
CA GLU A 70 6.55 0.98 2.25
C GLU A 70 6.12 0.35 3.58
N LYS A 71 6.55 0.94 4.68
CA LYS A 71 6.15 0.49 6.03
C LYS A 71 4.85 1.12 6.51
N GLY A 72 4.33 2.11 5.79
CA GLY A 72 3.13 2.83 6.23
C GLY A 72 3.37 3.78 7.37
N VAL A 73 4.64 4.08 7.70
CA VAL A 73 5.00 5.07 8.73
C VAL A 73 4.62 6.47 8.28
N ASN A 74 4.83 6.75 7.00
CA ASN A 74 4.40 8.00 6.37
C ASN A 74 3.46 7.69 5.22
N ALA A 75 2.43 8.51 5.07
CA ALA A 75 1.54 8.41 3.92
C ALA A 75 2.26 8.90 2.66
N ILE A 76 2.10 8.17 1.56
CA ILE A 76 2.55 8.65 0.26
C ILE A 76 1.47 9.57 -0.30
N SER A 77 1.87 10.74 -0.81
CA SER A 77 0.91 11.65 -1.42
C SER A 77 0.36 11.06 -2.72
N LEU A 78 -0.83 11.50 -3.09
CA LEU A 78 -1.44 11.05 -4.35
C LEU A 78 -0.55 11.39 -5.54
N SER A 79 0.06 12.58 -5.55
CA SER A 79 0.96 12.97 -6.65
C SER A 79 2.17 12.06 -6.77
N LYS A 80 2.78 11.66 -5.66
CA LYS A 80 3.89 10.71 -5.67
C LYS A 80 3.44 9.33 -6.14
N LEU A 81 2.24 8.91 -5.74
CA LEU A 81 1.68 7.65 -6.19
C LEU A 81 1.46 7.64 -7.70
N VAL A 82 0.93 8.73 -8.26
CA VAL A 82 0.78 8.89 -9.71
C VAL A 82 2.14 8.83 -10.39
N MET A 83 3.16 9.50 -9.85
CA MET A 83 4.52 9.43 -10.38
C MET A 83 5.06 8.00 -10.42
N PHE A 84 4.81 7.24 -9.36
CA PHE A 84 5.19 5.83 -9.31
C PHE A 84 4.50 5.05 -10.43
N CYS A 85 3.20 5.21 -10.58
CA CYS A 85 2.42 4.49 -11.58
C CYS A 85 2.88 4.84 -13.00
N GLU A 86 3.09 6.10 -13.29
CA GLU A 86 3.58 6.53 -14.59
C GLU A 86 4.98 6.01 -14.87
N GLY A 87 5.88 6.13 -13.91
CA GLY A 87 7.27 5.73 -14.07
C GLY A 87 7.49 4.23 -14.15
N THR A 88 6.56 3.43 -13.62
CA THR A 88 6.67 1.96 -13.63
C THR A 88 5.64 1.29 -14.53
N ASN A 89 4.88 2.08 -15.28
CA ASN A 89 3.80 1.58 -16.13
C ASN A 89 2.82 0.70 -15.34
N THR A 90 2.45 1.19 -14.16
CA THR A 90 1.50 0.52 -13.28
C THR A 90 0.17 1.26 -13.33
N ASP A 91 -0.91 0.53 -13.46
CA ASP A 91 -2.26 1.09 -13.44
C ASP A 91 -2.57 1.55 -12.00
N MET A 92 -3.15 2.75 -11.85
CA MET A 92 -3.61 3.24 -10.56
C MET A 92 -4.59 2.27 -9.87
N ASP A 93 -5.39 1.56 -10.66
CA ASP A 93 -6.31 0.56 -10.14
C ASP A 93 -5.61 -0.51 -9.30
N TYR A 94 -4.34 -0.76 -9.58
CA TYR A 94 -3.53 -1.70 -8.80
C TYR A 94 -3.58 -1.39 -7.31
N PHE A 95 -3.57 -0.10 -6.94
CA PHE A 95 -3.59 0.31 -5.54
C PHE A 95 -5.01 0.31 -4.96
N PHE A 96 -6.02 0.55 -5.77
CA PHE A 96 -7.38 0.80 -5.29
C PHE A 96 -8.35 -0.35 -5.51
N ARG A 97 -7.92 -1.40 -6.20
CA ARG A 97 -8.77 -2.56 -6.52
C ARG A 97 -9.42 -3.17 -5.28
N ILE A 98 -8.66 -3.23 -4.20
CA ILE A 98 -9.11 -3.85 -2.96
C ILE A 98 -10.17 -3.00 -2.24
N LEU A 99 -10.26 -1.71 -2.55
CA LEU A 99 -11.25 -0.84 -1.92
C LEU A 99 -12.67 -1.29 -2.27
N HIS A 100 -12.87 -1.92 -3.42
CA HIS A 100 -14.17 -2.49 -3.78
C HIS A 100 -14.59 -3.58 -2.80
N LYS A 101 -13.65 -4.38 -2.33
CA LYS A 101 -13.93 -5.42 -1.34
C LYS A 101 -14.25 -4.82 0.02
N LEU A 102 -13.54 -3.77 0.41
CA LEU A 102 -13.82 -3.05 1.66
C LEU A 102 -15.20 -2.42 1.62
N GLU A 103 -15.56 -1.79 0.53
CA GLU A 103 -16.85 -1.19 0.34
C GLU A 103 -17.97 -2.21 0.49
N LYS A 104 -17.83 -3.35 -0.19
CA LYS A 104 -18.80 -4.44 -0.09
C LYS A 104 -18.89 -4.96 1.35
N LYS A 105 -17.77 -5.10 2.02
CA LYS A 105 -17.73 -5.59 3.41
C LYS A 105 -18.48 -4.64 4.34
N ILE A 106 -18.29 -3.33 4.16
CA ILE A 106 -18.98 -2.32 4.96
C ILE A 106 -20.50 -2.42 4.77
N TYR A 107 -20.98 -2.49 3.54
CA TYR A 107 -22.40 -2.60 3.24
C TYR A 107 -23.01 -3.89 3.81
N ILE A 108 -22.35 -5.01 3.63
CA ILE A 108 -22.85 -6.29 4.09
C ILE A 108 -22.89 -6.35 5.62
N ASN A 109 -21.91 -5.77 6.29
CA ASN A 109 -21.74 -5.87 7.74
C ASN A 109 -22.36 -4.71 8.51
N GLY A 110 -23.36 -4.04 7.94
CA GLY A 110 -24.14 -3.03 8.65
C GLY A 110 -23.76 -1.60 8.34
N GLY A 111 -23.00 -1.41 7.30
CA GLY A 111 -22.78 -0.05 6.83
C GLY A 111 -24.03 0.58 6.30
N ARG A 112 -25.09 -0.07 6.47
CA ARG A 112 -26.23 0.29 6.01
C ARG A 112 -26.79 0.87 6.07
#